data_6104dc55b10e5751c85031af5cfa5856
#
_entry.id   6104dc55b10e5751c85031af5cfa5856
#
_cell.length_a   1.000
_cell.length_b   1.000
_cell.length_c   1.000
_cell.angle_alpha   90.00
_cell.angle_beta   90.00
_cell.angle_gamma   90.00
#
_symmetry.space_group_name_H-M   'P 1'
#
loop_
_entity.id
_entity.type
_entity.pdbx_description
1 polymer ?
#
loop_
_entity_poly.entity_id
_entity_poly.type
_entity_poly.pdbx_seq_one_letter_code
_entity_poly.pdbx_strand_id
1 'polypeptide(L)'
;HLVIDDYAVYRHPELGIEVAREFDRPPTELERIAYKVEERDYRGTFYFFQMAEATPAGGEFIGFHGAGGGGSMMSMDAVLAKGFKLANFCDTSGNPPASKVYRAAKIILSQPGIRGYFASGSGVASQEQYNSARGLVKAFIEEKLDIPAVIRLGGNFEVEAIRILETYGLGLPGRIEGYGRDDSPEFCAGRLEALVRERGNAGYAVRPIPPFVEPEGAYAFATVTGKLFIRRDACAACKTKGCIEACGPKILKLEDGAPVLAISAEEARKGKCTECLACEIFCRFHERDAISIHLPIPGLAEYRAGIVSVMEESHINGHL
;
A
#
# COMPACT_ATOMS: atom_id res chain seq x y z
N HIS A 1 -13.10 24.73 -24.79
CA HIS A 1 -13.26 23.88 -23.60
C HIS A 1 -12.40 24.45 -22.49
N LEU A 2 -12.98 24.62 -21.29
CA LEU A 2 -12.26 24.92 -20.07
C LEU A 2 -12.23 23.66 -19.25
N VAL A 3 -11.04 23.16 -18.96
CA VAL A 3 -10.83 22.03 -18.06
C VAL A 3 -10.40 22.61 -16.70
N ILE A 4 -11.11 22.26 -15.65
CA ILE A 4 -10.78 22.65 -14.28
C ILE A 4 -10.06 21.47 -13.66
N ASP A 5 -8.86 21.73 -13.16
CA ASP A 5 -8.04 20.77 -12.44
C ASP A 5 -8.73 20.38 -11.12
N ASP A 6 -8.79 19.09 -10.80
CA ASP A 6 -9.40 18.56 -9.58
C ASP A 6 -8.78 19.19 -8.31
N TYR A 7 -7.51 19.52 -8.37
CA TYR A 7 -6.82 20.24 -7.29
C TYR A 7 -7.37 21.67 -7.10
N ALA A 8 -7.75 22.34 -8.19
CA ALA A 8 -8.38 23.66 -8.10
C ALA A 8 -9.76 23.53 -7.47
N VAL A 9 -10.54 22.50 -7.82
CA VAL A 9 -11.84 22.23 -7.19
C VAL A 9 -11.68 22.00 -5.68
N TYR A 10 -10.73 21.19 -5.28
CA TYR A 10 -10.44 20.89 -3.87
C TYR A 10 -10.02 22.14 -3.08
N ARG A 11 -9.25 23.06 -3.69
CA ARG A 11 -8.80 24.31 -3.06
C ARG A 11 -9.88 25.39 -3.00
N HIS A 12 -10.90 25.26 -3.84
CA HIS A 12 -11.97 26.23 -4.01
C HIS A 12 -13.35 25.61 -3.80
N PRO A 13 -13.63 25.05 -2.61
CA PRO A 13 -14.91 24.40 -2.33
C PRO A 13 -16.10 25.36 -2.46
N GLU A 14 -15.85 26.66 -2.37
CA GLU A 14 -16.85 27.70 -2.56
C GLU A 14 -17.43 27.76 -3.98
N LEU A 15 -16.77 27.15 -4.97
CA LEU A 15 -17.26 27.07 -6.34
C LEU A 15 -18.40 26.05 -6.49
N GLY A 16 -18.60 25.16 -5.53
CA GLY A 16 -19.66 24.16 -5.56
C GLY A 16 -19.54 23.17 -6.73
N ILE A 17 -18.34 22.99 -7.28
CA ILE A 17 -18.08 22.09 -8.39
C ILE A 17 -17.76 20.71 -7.81
N GLU A 18 -18.53 19.70 -8.23
CA GLU A 18 -18.19 18.31 -7.95
C GLU A 18 -17.22 17.77 -9.00
N VAL A 19 -16.19 17.06 -8.56
CA VAL A 19 -15.26 16.38 -9.47
C VAL A 19 -15.98 15.22 -10.11
N ALA A 20 -16.19 15.31 -11.42
CA ALA A 20 -16.80 14.23 -12.20
C ALA A 20 -15.80 13.09 -12.34
N ARG A 21 -16.17 11.91 -11.86
CA ARG A 21 -15.44 10.66 -12.10
C ARG A 21 -16.15 9.91 -13.21
N GLU A 22 -16.03 10.49 -14.41
CA GLU A 22 -16.67 9.91 -15.59
C GLU A 22 -15.81 8.78 -16.14
N PHE A 23 -16.36 7.59 -16.08
CA PHE A 23 -15.94 6.45 -16.86
C PHE A 23 -16.94 6.24 -17.99
N ASP A 24 -16.49 5.65 -19.05
CA ASP A 24 -17.36 5.11 -20.13
C ASP A 24 -18.18 3.89 -19.68
N ARG A 25 -17.99 3.45 -18.46
CA ARG A 25 -18.71 2.38 -17.76
C ARG A 25 -18.96 2.73 -16.28
N PRO A 26 -19.93 2.11 -15.62
CA PRO A 26 -20.10 2.25 -14.18
C PRO A 26 -18.85 1.78 -13.42
N PRO A 27 -18.48 2.44 -12.31
CA PRO A 27 -17.34 2.03 -11.50
C PRO A 27 -17.58 0.65 -10.88
N THR A 28 -16.54 -0.17 -10.85
CA THR A 28 -16.57 -1.46 -10.16
C THR A 28 -16.67 -1.28 -8.64
N GLU A 29 -16.97 -2.35 -7.91
CA GLU A 29 -17.02 -2.31 -6.46
C GLU A 29 -15.66 -1.97 -5.85
N LEU A 30 -14.57 -2.52 -6.40
CA LEU A 30 -13.21 -2.23 -5.93
C LEU A 30 -12.80 -0.77 -6.20
N GLU A 31 -13.24 -0.19 -7.31
CA GLU A 31 -13.05 1.24 -7.60
C GLU A 31 -13.81 2.12 -6.60
N ARG A 32 -15.05 1.77 -6.23
CA ARG A 32 -15.81 2.50 -5.19
C ARG A 32 -15.13 2.41 -3.81
N ILE A 33 -14.51 1.27 -3.49
CA ILE A 33 -13.71 1.12 -2.27
C ILE A 33 -12.48 2.05 -2.31
N ALA A 34 -11.81 2.13 -3.45
CA ALA A 34 -10.68 3.03 -3.65
C ALA A 34 -11.08 4.51 -3.49
N TYR A 35 -12.24 4.92 -3.99
CA TYR A 35 -12.74 6.29 -3.81
C TYR A 35 -12.89 6.69 -2.34
N LYS A 36 -13.34 5.76 -1.48
CA LYS A 36 -13.45 6.03 -0.03
C LYS A 36 -12.09 6.27 0.63
N VAL A 37 -11.01 5.73 0.08
CA VAL A 37 -9.64 6.01 0.53
C VAL A 37 -9.24 7.42 0.15
N GLU A 38 -9.56 7.85 -1.08
CA GLU A 38 -9.27 9.19 -1.58
C GLU A 38 -10.03 10.29 -0.84
N GLU A 39 -11.30 10.10 -0.54
CA GLU A 39 -12.14 11.05 0.19
C GLU A 39 -11.53 11.51 1.54
N ARG A 40 -10.69 10.69 2.15
CA ARG A 40 -10.01 10.98 3.40
C ARG A 40 -8.57 11.43 3.23
N ASP A 41 -8.11 11.52 1.97
CA ASP A 41 -6.73 11.85 1.67
C ASP A 41 -6.56 13.36 1.44
N TYR A 42 -5.70 13.96 2.22
CA TYR A 42 -5.38 15.39 2.15
C TYR A 42 -4.02 15.68 1.48
N ARG A 43 -3.33 14.64 0.97
CA ARG A 43 -1.98 14.74 0.39
C ARG A 43 -1.91 14.37 -1.07
N GLY A 44 -2.93 14.68 -1.84
CA GLY A 44 -2.95 14.44 -3.26
C GLY A 44 -4.01 13.45 -3.70
N THR A 45 -3.90 13.01 -4.92
CA THR A 45 -4.87 12.11 -5.55
C THR A 45 -4.57 10.65 -5.26
N PHE A 46 -5.61 9.84 -5.30
CA PHE A 46 -5.51 8.41 -5.35
C PHE A 46 -6.43 7.90 -6.47
N TYR A 47 -5.83 7.50 -7.58
CA TYR A 47 -6.56 6.89 -8.68
C TYR A 47 -6.39 5.40 -8.67
N PHE A 48 -7.50 4.68 -8.86
CA PHE A 48 -7.50 3.25 -9.05
C PHE A 48 -8.56 2.88 -10.08
N PHE A 49 -8.12 2.18 -11.13
CA PHE A 49 -8.97 1.68 -12.21
C PHE A 49 -8.72 0.20 -12.41
N GLN A 50 -9.77 -0.61 -12.40
CA GLN A 50 -9.68 -1.99 -12.86
C GLN A 50 -9.66 -2.02 -14.39
N MET A 51 -8.55 -2.48 -14.96
CA MET A 51 -8.41 -2.64 -16.40
C MET A 51 -8.92 -4.00 -16.89
N ALA A 52 -9.07 -4.97 -15.98
CA ALA A 52 -9.66 -6.26 -16.23
C ALA A 52 -10.78 -6.52 -15.21
N GLU A 53 -11.99 -6.78 -15.68
CA GLU A 53 -13.13 -7.16 -14.78
C GLU A 53 -12.90 -8.49 -14.10
N ALA A 54 -12.18 -9.39 -14.77
CA ALA A 54 -11.71 -10.64 -14.21
C ALA A 54 -10.27 -10.91 -14.67
N THR A 55 -9.48 -11.46 -13.76
CA THR A 55 -8.13 -11.93 -14.03
C THR A 55 -8.17 -13.47 -14.05
N PRO A 56 -8.49 -14.09 -15.20
CA PRO A 56 -8.65 -15.55 -15.28
C PRO A 56 -7.36 -16.26 -14.89
N ALA A 57 -7.52 -17.43 -14.27
CA ALA A 57 -6.40 -18.27 -13.90
C ALA A 57 -5.51 -18.59 -15.13
N GLY A 58 -4.21 -18.44 -14.98
CA GLY A 58 -3.25 -18.59 -16.08
C GLY A 58 -3.10 -17.37 -17.01
N GLY A 59 -3.84 -16.29 -16.75
CA GLY A 59 -3.65 -15.00 -17.44
C GLY A 59 -2.34 -14.32 -17.01
N GLU A 60 -1.74 -13.55 -17.93
CA GLU A 60 -0.49 -12.81 -17.70
C GLU A 60 -0.76 -11.42 -17.07
N PHE A 61 -1.52 -11.39 -15.96
CA PHE A 61 -1.91 -10.15 -15.32
C PHE A 61 -0.97 -9.72 -14.20
N ILE A 62 -0.64 -8.43 -14.19
CA ILE A 62 0.21 -7.78 -13.18
C ILE A 62 -0.61 -6.74 -12.42
N GLY A 63 -0.50 -6.75 -11.09
CA GLY A 63 -0.98 -5.66 -10.25
C GLY A 63 -0.04 -4.46 -10.35
N PHE A 64 -0.54 -3.33 -10.83
CA PHE A 64 0.27 -2.15 -11.11
C PHE A 64 0.03 -1.02 -10.11
N HIS A 65 1.13 -0.47 -9.58
CA HIS A 65 1.13 0.63 -8.62
C HIS A 65 2.01 1.77 -9.11
N GLY A 66 1.42 2.83 -9.60
CA GLY A 66 2.11 4.04 -10.02
C GLY A 66 2.27 5.06 -8.88
N ALA A 67 3.31 5.87 -8.99
CA ALA A 67 3.54 7.02 -8.14
C ALA A 67 3.95 8.22 -9.01
N GLY A 68 2.96 9.02 -9.43
CA GLY A 68 3.09 10.13 -10.34
C GLY A 68 2.82 9.75 -11.81
N GLY A 69 1.89 10.47 -12.44
CA GLY A 69 1.24 10.11 -13.70
C GLY A 69 2.18 9.77 -14.86
N GLY A 70 3.08 10.67 -15.25
CA GLY A 70 3.95 10.46 -16.43
C GLY A 70 4.93 9.31 -16.27
N GLY A 71 5.58 9.19 -15.10
CA GLY A 71 6.49 8.09 -14.80
C GLY A 71 5.78 6.74 -14.71
N SER A 72 4.52 6.75 -14.25
CA SER A 72 3.67 5.56 -14.22
C SER A 72 3.33 5.07 -15.62
N MET A 73 2.98 5.97 -16.53
CA MET A 73 2.65 5.61 -17.92
C MET A 73 3.83 4.94 -18.64
N MET A 74 5.04 5.50 -18.53
CA MET A 74 6.25 4.87 -19.08
C MET A 74 6.49 3.48 -18.49
N SER A 75 6.22 3.32 -17.22
CA SER A 75 6.39 2.04 -16.53
C SER A 75 5.33 1.02 -16.93
N MET A 76 4.10 1.48 -17.22
CA MET A 76 3.05 0.62 -17.81
C MET A 76 3.48 0.09 -19.17
N ASP A 77 3.96 0.96 -20.07
CA ASP A 77 4.42 0.58 -21.39
C ASP A 77 5.54 -0.47 -21.31
N ALA A 78 6.47 -0.32 -20.38
CA ALA A 78 7.53 -1.28 -20.17
C ALA A 78 7.01 -2.67 -19.73
N VAL A 79 5.99 -2.74 -18.88
CA VAL A 79 5.35 -3.99 -18.46
C VAL A 79 4.57 -4.62 -19.61
N LEU A 80 3.80 -3.82 -20.36
CA LEU A 80 3.05 -4.27 -21.53
C LEU A 80 3.98 -4.80 -22.65
N ALA A 81 5.14 -4.18 -22.86
CA ALA A 81 6.15 -4.61 -23.83
C ALA A 81 6.74 -6.01 -23.51
N LYS A 82 6.60 -6.50 -22.26
CA LYS A 82 6.97 -7.87 -21.87
C LYS A 82 5.87 -8.90 -22.11
N GLY A 83 4.75 -8.50 -22.71
CA GLY A 83 3.62 -9.37 -23.01
C GLY A 83 2.63 -9.54 -21.85
N PHE A 84 2.85 -8.86 -20.74
CA PHE A 84 1.91 -8.83 -19.63
C PHE A 84 0.68 -7.98 -19.95
N LYS A 85 -0.38 -8.21 -19.19
CA LYS A 85 -1.56 -7.36 -19.10
C LYS A 85 -1.60 -6.72 -17.73
N LEU A 86 -2.20 -5.54 -17.62
CA LEU A 86 -2.41 -4.90 -16.33
C LEU A 86 -3.79 -5.27 -15.79
N ALA A 87 -3.86 -5.73 -14.56
CA ALA A 87 -5.12 -5.95 -13.87
C ALA A 87 -5.79 -4.62 -13.50
N ASN A 88 -4.96 -3.62 -13.22
CA ASN A 88 -5.38 -2.28 -12.83
C ASN A 88 -4.36 -1.23 -13.24
N PHE A 89 -4.80 0.01 -13.33
CA PHE A 89 -3.98 1.21 -13.14
C PHE A 89 -4.18 1.73 -11.72
N CYS A 90 -3.12 2.15 -11.05
CA CYS A 90 -3.18 2.86 -9.77
C CYS A 90 -2.15 3.98 -9.78
N ASP A 91 -2.53 5.15 -9.26
CA ASP A 91 -1.61 6.28 -9.03
C ASP A 91 -1.85 6.84 -7.63
N THR A 92 -0.82 6.78 -6.80
CA THR A 92 -0.84 7.32 -5.43
C THR A 92 -0.26 8.73 -5.31
N SER A 93 -0.04 9.40 -6.46
CA SER A 93 0.69 10.66 -6.59
C SER A 93 2.20 10.53 -6.27
N GLY A 94 2.97 11.61 -6.51
CA GLY A 94 4.43 11.60 -6.37
C GLY A 94 4.95 11.56 -4.92
N ASN A 95 4.12 11.95 -3.95
CA ASN A 95 4.50 12.05 -2.53
C ASN A 95 3.45 11.43 -1.59
N PRO A 96 3.11 10.14 -1.75
CA PRO A 96 2.07 9.52 -0.95
C PRO A 96 2.52 9.27 0.49
N PRO A 97 1.63 9.44 1.49
CA PRO A 97 1.91 8.94 2.83
C PRO A 97 1.95 7.39 2.83
N ALA A 98 2.69 6.82 3.79
CA ALA A 98 2.83 5.36 3.90
C ALA A 98 1.47 4.65 4.06
N SER A 99 0.52 5.27 4.75
CA SER A 99 -0.85 4.76 4.92
C SER A 99 -1.63 4.65 3.61
N LYS A 100 -1.43 5.60 2.66
CA LYS A 100 -2.03 5.53 1.33
C LYS A 100 -1.42 4.39 0.51
N VAL A 101 -0.08 4.30 0.49
CA VAL A 101 0.64 3.23 -0.22
C VAL A 101 0.24 1.85 0.30
N TYR A 102 0.09 1.69 1.62
CA TYR A 102 -0.43 0.48 2.24
C TYR A 102 -1.82 0.13 1.71
N ARG A 103 -2.75 1.09 1.71
CA ARG A 103 -4.12 0.86 1.23
C ARG A 103 -4.18 0.55 -0.26
N ALA A 104 -3.39 1.26 -1.06
CA ALA A 104 -3.28 0.98 -2.49
C ALA A 104 -2.80 -0.46 -2.75
N ALA A 105 -1.75 -0.90 -2.04
CA ALA A 105 -1.25 -2.26 -2.17
C ALA A 105 -2.31 -3.30 -1.77
N LYS A 106 -3.04 -3.08 -0.67
CA LYS A 106 -4.15 -3.96 -0.24
C LYS A 106 -5.26 -4.05 -1.28
N ILE A 107 -5.63 -2.93 -1.92
CA ILE A 107 -6.64 -2.88 -2.97
C ILE A 107 -6.15 -3.62 -4.22
N ILE A 108 -4.93 -3.37 -4.67
CA ILE A 108 -4.32 -4.07 -5.82
C ILE A 108 -4.28 -5.58 -5.58
N LEU A 109 -3.87 -6.00 -4.38
CA LEU A 109 -3.81 -7.41 -3.97
C LEU A 109 -5.20 -8.01 -3.64
N SER A 110 -6.28 -7.28 -3.90
CA SER A 110 -7.65 -7.83 -3.84
C SER A 110 -8.14 -8.32 -5.20
N GLN A 111 -7.28 -8.28 -6.23
CA GLN A 111 -7.57 -8.82 -7.56
C GLN A 111 -6.99 -10.24 -7.65
N PRO A 112 -7.83 -11.28 -7.81
CA PRO A 112 -7.36 -12.65 -7.87
C PRO A 112 -6.58 -12.92 -9.15
N GLY A 113 -5.63 -13.86 -9.10
CA GLY A 113 -4.96 -14.36 -10.30
C GLY A 113 -3.84 -13.49 -10.86
N ILE A 114 -3.53 -12.32 -10.25
CA ILE A 114 -2.36 -11.54 -10.64
C ILE A 114 -1.08 -12.36 -10.39
N ARG A 115 -0.12 -12.29 -11.31
CA ARG A 115 1.10 -13.11 -11.26
C ARG A 115 2.30 -12.39 -10.66
N GLY A 116 2.22 -11.08 -10.56
CA GLY A 116 3.26 -10.25 -9.99
C GLY A 116 2.74 -8.89 -9.57
N TYR A 117 3.50 -8.20 -8.75
CA TYR A 117 3.25 -6.83 -8.32
C TYR A 117 4.35 -5.93 -8.86
N PHE A 118 3.98 -4.87 -9.58
CA PHE A 118 4.93 -3.91 -10.10
C PHE A 118 4.61 -2.51 -9.57
N ALA A 119 5.57 -1.90 -8.86
CA ALA A 119 5.41 -0.52 -8.44
C ALA A 119 6.52 0.35 -9.05
N SER A 120 6.17 1.49 -9.62
CA SER A 120 7.14 2.40 -10.19
C SER A 120 6.68 3.85 -10.13
N GLY A 121 7.58 4.72 -9.67
CA GLY A 121 7.40 6.16 -9.67
C GLY A 121 8.21 6.87 -10.76
N SER A 122 8.13 8.20 -10.73
CA SER A 122 8.81 9.07 -11.71
C SER A 122 10.35 9.06 -11.63
N GLY A 123 10.92 8.55 -10.56
CA GLY A 123 12.38 8.58 -10.31
C GLY A 123 12.90 9.90 -9.74
N VAL A 124 12.02 10.89 -9.53
CA VAL A 124 12.38 12.24 -9.06
C VAL A 124 11.56 12.67 -7.84
N ALA A 125 11.08 11.72 -7.06
CA ALA A 125 10.25 12.03 -5.89
C ALA A 125 11.01 12.88 -4.87
N SER A 126 10.38 13.98 -4.45
CA SER A 126 10.93 14.88 -3.43
C SER A 126 10.70 14.39 -2.01
N GLN A 127 9.70 13.54 -1.81
CA GLN A 127 9.45 12.89 -0.52
C GLN A 127 10.41 11.72 -0.31
N GLU A 128 10.69 11.43 0.95
CA GLU A 128 11.50 10.28 1.35
C GLU A 128 10.83 8.96 0.96
N GLN A 129 11.47 8.21 0.08
CA GLN A 129 10.95 6.97 -0.49
C GLN A 129 10.79 5.85 0.54
N TYR A 130 11.45 5.91 1.68
CA TYR A 130 11.25 4.95 2.76
C TYR A 130 9.80 4.95 3.31
N ASN A 131 9.03 6.03 3.12
CA ASN A 131 7.61 6.04 3.49
C ASN A 131 6.81 5.08 2.60
N SER A 132 7.03 5.13 1.29
CA SER A 132 6.42 4.19 0.34
C SER A 132 6.84 2.76 0.62
N ALA A 133 8.13 2.53 0.87
CA ALA A 133 8.66 1.20 1.21
C ALA A 133 7.99 0.62 2.47
N ARG A 134 7.81 1.41 3.52
CA ARG A 134 7.13 0.97 4.75
C ARG A 134 5.66 0.59 4.50
N GLY A 135 4.95 1.38 3.71
CA GLY A 135 3.57 1.08 3.34
C GLY A 135 3.45 -0.25 2.58
N LEU A 136 4.32 -0.46 1.59
CA LEU A 136 4.39 -1.71 0.83
C LEU A 136 4.74 -2.91 1.72
N VAL A 137 5.80 -2.81 2.51
CA VAL A 137 6.23 -3.89 3.40
C VAL A 137 5.13 -4.29 4.38
N LYS A 138 4.45 -3.32 5.01
CA LYS A 138 3.31 -3.62 5.88
C LYS A 138 2.22 -4.41 5.14
N ALA A 139 1.82 -3.95 3.96
CA ALA A 139 0.81 -4.64 3.15
C ALA A 139 1.26 -6.06 2.77
N PHE A 140 2.48 -6.21 2.27
CA PHE A 140 3.01 -7.49 1.82
C PHE A 140 3.13 -8.52 2.95
N ILE A 141 3.51 -8.08 4.15
CA ILE A 141 3.59 -8.95 5.32
C ILE A 141 2.19 -9.41 5.74
N GLU A 142 1.21 -8.50 5.83
CA GLU A 142 -0.16 -8.85 6.21
C GLU A 142 -0.81 -9.77 5.17
N GLU A 143 -0.49 -9.58 3.90
CA GLU A 143 -0.96 -10.43 2.80
C GLU A 143 -0.18 -11.75 2.68
N LYS A 144 0.93 -11.93 3.42
CA LYS A 144 1.85 -13.05 3.21
C LYS A 144 2.17 -13.23 1.73
N LEU A 145 2.60 -12.12 1.09
CA LEU A 145 2.79 -12.04 -0.35
C LEU A 145 3.57 -13.24 -0.88
N ASP A 146 2.99 -13.96 -1.82
CA ASP A 146 3.57 -15.18 -2.41
C ASP A 146 3.86 -15.03 -3.91
N ILE A 147 3.56 -13.87 -4.51
CA ILE A 147 3.94 -13.53 -5.89
C ILE A 147 5.17 -12.61 -5.88
N PRO A 148 5.97 -12.59 -6.96
CA PRO A 148 7.09 -11.67 -7.06
C PRO A 148 6.63 -10.22 -7.09
N ALA A 149 7.42 -9.33 -6.48
CA ALA A 149 7.22 -7.90 -6.50
C ALA A 149 8.50 -7.18 -6.93
N VAL A 150 8.39 -6.32 -7.93
CA VAL A 150 9.47 -5.44 -8.38
C VAL A 150 9.06 -3.99 -8.13
N ILE A 151 9.86 -3.29 -7.33
CA ILE A 151 9.53 -1.98 -6.78
C ILE A 151 10.63 -0.99 -7.11
N ARG A 152 10.33 0.01 -7.94
CA ARG A 152 11.24 1.09 -8.32
C ARG A 152 10.87 2.38 -7.59
N LEU A 153 11.64 2.75 -6.57
CA LEU A 153 11.42 3.93 -5.73
C LEU A 153 12.55 4.95 -5.94
N GLY A 154 12.59 5.60 -7.10
CA GLY A 154 13.56 6.64 -7.38
C GLY A 154 13.23 7.96 -6.69
N GLY A 155 14.23 8.59 -6.07
CA GLY A 155 14.08 9.88 -5.40
C GLY A 155 14.86 9.99 -4.10
N ASN A 156 14.42 10.87 -3.20
CA ASN A 156 15.09 11.08 -1.92
C ASN A 156 15.05 9.81 -1.06
N PHE A 157 16.18 9.44 -0.48
CA PHE A 157 16.34 8.26 0.39
C PHE A 157 15.97 6.92 -0.29
N GLU A 158 16.19 6.81 -1.60
CA GLU A 158 15.89 5.57 -2.35
C GLU A 158 16.71 4.37 -1.86
N VAL A 159 17.98 4.56 -1.51
CA VAL A 159 18.84 3.49 -0.98
C VAL A 159 18.26 2.89 0.30
N GLU A 160 17.75 3.73 1.20
CA GLU A 160 17.10 3.28 2.42
C GLU A 160 15.76 2.59 2.15
N ALA A 161 15.00 3.07 1.18
CA ALA A 161 13.76 2.45 0.74
C ALA A 161 14.00 1.05 0.18
N ILE A 162 14.99 0.88 -0.69
CA ILE A 162 15.41 -0.43 -1.24
C ILE A 162 15.80 -1.37 -0.10
N ARG A 163 16.64 -0.90 0.83
CA ARG A 163 17.04 -1.69 2.00
C ARG A 163 15.85 -2.16 2.84
N ILE A 164 14.86 -1.30 3.06
CA ILE A 164 13.63 -1.66 3.79
C ILE A 164 12.88 -2.77 3.06
N LEU A 165 12.64 -2.62 1.76
CA LEU A 165 11.94 -3.61 0.94
C LEU A 165 12.63 -4.98 1.00
N GLU A 166 13.92 -5.02 0.74
CA GLU A 166 14.68 -6.26 0.65
C GLU A 166 14.88 -6.91 2.03
N THR A 167 15.24 -6.13 3.06
CA THR A 167 15.48 -6.68 4.39
C THR A 167 14.21 -7.24 5.01
N TYR A 168 13.12 -6.48 4.98
CA TYR A 168 11.88 -6.89 5.64
C TYR A 168 10.99 -7.79 4.77
N GLY A 169 11.29 -7.88 3.48
CA GLY A 169 10.68 -8.81 2.56
C GLY A 169 11.27 -10.22 2.56
N LEU A 170 12.49 -10.41 3.12
CA LEU A 170 13.21 -11.70 3.09
C LEU A 170 12.44 -12.90 3.65
N GLY A 171 11.52 -12.66 4.59
CA GLY A 171 10.71 -13.72 5.21
C GLY A 171 9.43 -14.07 4.44
N LEU A 172 9.16 -13.43 3.31
CA LEU A 172 7.96 -13.66 2.51
C LEU A 172 8.19 -14.76 1.46
N PRO A 173 7.16 -15.54 1.12
CA PRO A 173 7.25 -16.53 0.04
C PRO A 173 7.53 -15.91 -1.32
N GLY A 174 6.97 -14.72 -1.59
CA GLY A 174 7.21 -13.96 -2.82
C GLY A 174 8.52 -13.17 -2.74
N ARG A 175 9.34 -13.26 -3.79
CA ARG A 175 10.57 -12.49 -3.88
C ARG A 175 10.28 -11.02 -4.14
N ILE A 176 10.89 -10.13 -3.34
CA ILE A 176 10.81 -8.68 -3.49
C ILE A 176 12.17 -8.15 -3.95
N GLU A 177 12.19 -7.36 -5.01
CA GLU A 177 13.36 -6.65 -5.49
C GLU A 177 13.10 -5.14 -5.50
N GLY A 178 14.02 -4.36 -4.92
CA GLY A 178 13.99 -2.90 -4.86
C GLY A 178 14.95 -2.27 -5.86
N TYR A 179 14.54 -1.19 -6.52
CA TYR A 179 15.31 -0.47 -7.54
C TYR A 179 15.19 1.05 -7.35
N GLY A 180 16.20 1.78 -7.82
CA GLY A 180 16.32 3.22 -7.68
C GLY A 180 16.04 3.99 -8.98
N ARG A 181 16.44 5.26 -8.98
CA ARG A 181 16.24 6.18 -10.12
C ARG A 181 17.03 5.79 -11.37
N ASP A 182 18.20 5.20 -11.18
CA ASP A 182 19.11 4.86 -12.27
C ASP A 182 18.72 3.55 -12.98
N ASP A 183 17.80 2.78 -12.39
CA ASP A 183 17.25 1.59 -13.00
C ASP A 183 16.08 1.98 -13.91
N SER A 184 16.14 1.63 -15.20
CA SER A 184 15.06 1.98 -16.12
C SER A 184 13.79 1.16 -15.88
N PRO A 185 12.60 1.69 -16.24
CA PRO A 185 11.36 0.92 -16.20
C PRO A 185 11.43 -0.40 -16.99
N GLU A 186 12.12 -0.39 -18.14
CA GLU A 186 12.30 -1.55 -19.00
C GLU A 186 13.15 -2.64 -18.34
N PHE A 187 14.22 -2.24 -17.64
CA PHE A 187 15.04 -3.14 -16.84
C PHE A 187 14.21 -3.77 -15.72
N CYS A 188 13.50 -2.96 -14.96
CA CYS A 188 12.65 -3.43 -13.85
C CYS A 188 11.53 -4.36 -14.37
N ALA A 189 10.90 -4.06 -15.50
CA ALA A 189 9.91 -4.94 -16.12
C ALA A 189 10.54 -6.27 -16.59
N GLY A 190 11.77 -6.26 -17.08
CA GLY A 190 12.54 -7.47 -17.41
C GLY A 190 12.85 -8.32 -16.17
N ARG A 191 13.13 -7.70 -15.03
CA ARG A 191 13.30 -8.40 -13.74
C ARG A 191 12.01 -9.06 -13.30
N LEU A 192 10.88 -8.33 -13.38
CA LEU A 192 9.57 -8.89 -13.06
C LEU A 192 9.26 -10.10 -13.95
N GLU A 193 9.50 -9.98 -15.26
CA GLU A 193 9.29 -11.06 -16.21
C GLU A 193 10.08 -12.34 -15.81
N ALA A 194 11.35 -12.17 -15.47
CA ALA A 194 12.19 -13.29 -15.06
C ALA A 194 11.65 -13.98 -13.79
N LEU A 195 11.26 -13.21 -12.77
CA LEU A 195 10.72 -13.73 -11.53
C LEU A 195 9.36 -14.40 -11.69
N VAL A 196 8.48 -13.85 -12.53
CA VAL A 196 7.17 -14.44 -12.82
C VAL A 196 7.34 -15.76 -13.56
N ARG A 197 8.27 -15.86 -14.52
CA ARG A 197 8.58 -17.10 -15.23
C ARG A 197 9.18 -18.17 -14.31
N GLU A 198 10.09 -17.78 -13.43
CA GLU A 198 10.70 -18.68 -12.42
C GLU A 198 9.63 -19.28 -11.51
N ARG A 199 8.65 -18.48 -11.06
CA ARG A 199 7.55 -18.96 -10.21
C ARG A 199 6.56 -19.87 -10.94
N GLY A 200 6.44 -19.77 -12.26
CA GLY A 200 5.47 -20.54 -13.06
C GLY A 200 4.08 -19.88 -13.08
N ASN A 201 3.04 -20.68 -13.40
CA ASN A 201 1.71 -20.16 -13.79
C ASN A 201 0.76 -19.85 -12.61
N ALA A 202 1.16 -20.05 -11.36
CA ALA A 202 0.30 -19.81 -10.22
C ALA A 202 0.06 -18.30 -10.04
N GLY A 203 -1.20 -17.87 -10.03
CA GLY A 203 -1.62 -16.51 -9.69
C GLY A 203 -1.74 -16.29 -8.18
N TYR A 204 -1.92 -15.04 -7.79
CA TYR A 204 -2.17 -14.64 -6.40
C TYR A 204 -3.55 -15.11 -5.96
N ALA A 205 -3.61 -15.80 -4.82
CA ALA A 205 -4.86 -16.17 -4.18
C ALA A 205 -5.27 -15.10 -3.17
N VAL A 206 -6.38 -14.42 -3.44
CA VAL A 206 -6.95 -13.45 -2.50
C VAL A 206 -7.36 -14.15 -1.21
N ARG A 207 -6.98 -13.57 -0.08
CA ARG A 207 -7.30 -14.10 1.25
C ARG A 207 -8.36 -13.21 1.92
N PRO A 208 -9.27 -13.77 2.71
CA PRO A 208 -10.20 -12.98 3.50
C PRO A 208 -9.42 -12.10 4.49
N ILE A 209 -9.95 -10.92 4.77
CA ILE A 209 -9.43 -10.04 5.81
C ILE A 209 -10.14 -10.40 7.12
N PRO A 210 -9.41 -10.90 8.15
CA PRO A 210 -10.03 -11.20 9.42
C PRO A 210 -10.57 -9.93 10.09
N PRO A 211 -11.65 -10.02 10.86
CA PRO A 211 -12.13 -8.91 11.67
C PRO A 211 -11.00 -8.34 12.55
N PHE A 212 -10.90 -7.02 12.56
CA PHE A 212 -9.92 -6.38 13.43
C PHE A 212 -10.38 -6.46 14.89
N VAL A 213 -9.51 -6.98 15.74
CA VAL A 213 -9.73 -7.05 17.19
C VAL A 213 -8.72 -6.11 17.85
N GLU A 214 -9.21 -5.13 18.59
CA GLU A 214 -8.34 -4.23 19.35
C GLU A 214 -7.59 -5.02 20.43
N PRO A 215 -6.26 -4.83 20.56
CA PRO A 215 -5.48 -5.49 21.59
C PRO A 215 -5.97 -5.06 22.99
N GLU A 216 -6.34 -6.02 23.82
CA GLU A 216 -6.84 -5.77 25.17
C GLU A 216 -5.77 -5.06 26.04
N GLY A 217 -6.18 -4.03 26.78
CA GLY A 217 -5.27 -3.27 27.66
C GLY A 217 -4.22 -2.43 26.96
N ALA A 218 -4.22 -2.36 25.61
CA ALA A 218 -3.26 -1.55 24.90
C ALA A 218 -3.51 -0.05 25.11
N TYR A 219 -2.43 0.72 25.24
CA TYR A 219 -2.51 2.17 25.07
C TYR A 219 -2.79 2.48 23.61
N ALA A 220 -3.79 3.30 23.33
CA ALA A 220 -4.20 3.57 21.97
C ALA A 220 -4.54 5.04 21.76
N PHE A 221 -4.33 5.52 20.52
CA PHE A 221 -4.79 6.83 20.08
C PHE A 221 -5.14 6.83 18.60
N ALA A 222 -6.09 7.71 18.23
CA ALA A 222 -6.49 7.90 16.86
C ALA A 222 -5.41 8.67 16.07
N THR A 223 -5.18 8.26 14.83
CA THR A 223 -4.38 8.98 13.84
C THR A 223 -5.30 9.66 12.82
N VAL A 224 -4.79 10.17 11.72
CA VAL A 224 -5.63 10.86 10.72
C VAL A 224 -6.69 9.93 10.13
N THR A 225 -6.29 8.72 9.77
CA THR A 225 -7.13 7.77 9.04
C THR A 225 -7.23 6.39 9.70
N GLY A 226 -6.59 6.23 10.86
CA GLY A 226 -6.51 4.95 11.56
C GLY A 226 -6.39 5.10 13.07
N LYS A 227 -5.85 4.05 13.70
CA LYS A 227 -5.63 3.99 15.16
C LYS A 227 -4.34 3.23 15.45
N LEU A 228 -3.51 3.79 16.32
CA LEU A 228 -2.26 3.18 16.77
C LEU A 228 -2.47 2.55 18.14
N PHE A 229 -1.91 1.36 18.33
CA PHE A 229 -1.96 0.56 19.55
C PHE A 229 -0.57 0.24 20.06
N ILE A 230 -0.35 0.30 21.37
CA ILE A 230 0.90 -0.05 22.05
C ILE A 230 0.59 -1.00 23.19
N ARG A 231 1.08 -2.24 23.11
CA ARG A 231 0.97 -3.23 24.17
C ARG A 231 2.04 -2.96 25.24
N ARG A 232 1.62 -2.38 26.36
CA ARG A 232 2.54 -1.94 27.42
C ARG A 232 3.30 -3.08 28.08
N ASP A 233 2.67 -4.23 28.24
CA ASP A 233 3.25 -5.47 28.79
C ASP A 233 4.45 -5.92 27.94
N ALA A 234 4.29 -5.98 26.64
CA ALA A 234 5.38 -6.30 25.71
C ALA A 234 6.50 -5.23 25.73
N CYS A 235 6.14 -3.95 25.89
CA CYS A 235 7.10 -2.86 26.01
C CYS A 235 7.97 -2.97 27.26
N ALA A 236 7.48 -3.51 28.38
CA ALA A 236 8.23 -3.63 29.62
C ALA A 236 9.56 -4.41 29.42
N ALA A 237 9.56 -5.44 28.58
CA ALA A 237 10.74 -6.24 28.27
C ALA A 237 11.65 -5.64 27.17
N CYS A 238 11.22 -4.56 26.50
CA CYS A 238 12.01 -3.89 25.49
C CYS A 238 13.07 -2.97 26.14
N LYS A 239 14.33 -3.09 25.75
CA LYS A 239 15.43 -2.33 26.36
C LYS A 239 15.69 -1.00 25.66
N THR A 240 15.58 -0.95 24.33
CA THR A 240 16.03 0.19 23.54
C THR A 240 14.97 1.29 23.38
N LYS A 241 13.68 0.92 23.31
CA LYS A 241 12.59 1.84 22.99
C LYS A 241 12.80 2.62 21.69
N GLY A 242 13.56 2.04 20.74
CA GLY A 242 13.95 2.70 19.52
C GLY A 242 12.80 3.15 18.61
N CYS A 243 11.59 2.62 18.85
CA CYS A 243 10.37 3.13 18.19
C CYS A 243 10.10 4.62 18.48
N ILE A 244 10.55 5.15 19.63
CA ILE A 244 10.45 6.59 19.97
C ILE A 244 11.40 7.39 19.07
N GLU A 245 12.63 6.91 18.89
CA GLU A 245 13.63 7.54 18.03
C GLU A 245 13.24 7.42 16.56
N ALA A 246 12.68 6.29 16.15
CA ALA A 246 12.18 6.05 14.80
C ALA A 246 10.99 6.94 14.43
N CYS A 247 10.29 7.51 15.42
CA CYS A 247 9.17 8.41 15.17
C CYS A 247 9.64 9.72 14.52
N GLY A 248 9.46 9.86 13.20
CA GLY A 248 9.89 11.04 12.45
C GLY A 248 9.35 12.35 13.03
N PRO A 249 8.05 12.49 13.26
CA PRO A 249 7.47 13.71 13.83
C PRO A 249 7.71 13.88 15.35
N LYS A 250 8.43 12.94 16.01
CA LYS A 250 8.81 13.02 17.43
C LYS A 250 7.63 13.22 18.40
N ILE A 251 6.51 12.55 18.10
CA ILE A 251 5.29 12.65 18.90
C ILE A 251 5.18 11.61 20.03
N LEU A 252 6.19 10.77 20.19
CA LEU A 252 6.24 9.75 21.25
C LEU A 252 7.27 10.13 22.30
N LYS A 253 6.94 9.87 23.57
CA LYS A 253 7.82 9.96 24.75
C LYS A 253 7.78 8.66 25.54
N LEU A 254 8.77 8.45 26.39
CA LEU A 254 8.78 7.35 27.34
C LEU A 254 8.04 7.77 28.61
N GLU A 255 7.07 6.95 29.05
CA GLU A 255 6.36 7.12 30.32
C GLU A 255 6.00 5.73 30.89
N ASP A 256 6.31 5.47 32.15
CA ASP A 256 6.08 4.20 32.80
C ASP A 256 6.58 2.97 32.02
N GLY A 257 7.77 3.10 31.40
CA GLY A 257 8.42 2.02 30.66
C GLY A 257 7.85 1.72 29.28
N ALA A 258 6.87 2.49 28.80
CA ALA A 258 6.27 2.33 27.48
C ALA A 258 6.20 3.66 26.72
N PRO A 259 6.15 3.62 25.38
CA PRO A 259 5.89 4.82 24.56
C PRO A 259 4.46 5.32 24.79
N VAL A 260 4.31 6.63 24.92
CA VAL A 260 3.02 7.33 24.95
C VAL A 260 3.10 8.60 24.09
N LEU A 261 1.96 9.25 23.82
CA LEU A 261 1.96 10.55 23.15
C LEU A 261 2.68 11.62 23.97
N ALA A 262 3.56 12.38 23.33
CA ALA A 262 4.17 13.60 23.86
C ALA A 262 3.33 14.85 23.56
N ILE A 263 2.29 14.70 22.75
CA ILE A 263 1.35 15.73 22.30
C ILE A 263 -0.07 15.31 22.68
N SER A 264 -1.05 16.18 22.46
CA SER A 264 -2.45 15.82 22.68
C SER A 264 -2.95 14.79 21.64
N ALA A 265 -3.94 13.99 22.04
CA ALA A 265 -4.58 13.04 21.12
C ALA A 265 -5.25 13.76 19.92
N GLU A 266 -5.73 14.96 20.12
CA GLU A 266 -6.32 15.77 19.06
C GLU A 266 -5.27 16.19 18.02
N GLU A 267 -4.09 16.63 18.46
CA GLU A 267 -3.00 16.97 17.53
C GLU A 267 -2.53 15.74 16.74
N ALA A 268 -2.45 14.58 17.38
CA ALA A 268 -2.11 13.33 16.69
C ALA A 268 -3.15 13.03 15.60
N ARG A 269 -4.44 13.12 15.91
CA ARG A 269 -5.55 12.90 14.99
C ARG A 269 -5.60 13.94 13.86
N LYS A 270 -5.19 15.16 14.11
CA LYS A 270 -5.13 16.25 13.10
C LYS A 270 -3.89 16.23 12.21
N GLY A 271 -3.08 15.16 12.26
CA GLY A 271 -1.97 14.94 11.32
C GLY A 271 -0.56 15.15 11.87
N LYS A 272 -0.40 15.45 13.16
CA LYS A 272 0.93 15.40 13.78
C LYS A 272 1.49 13.97 13.77
N CYS A 273 0.62 12.93 13.88
CA CYS A 273 0.96 11.58 13.47
C CYS A 273 0.80 11.47 11.94
N THR A 274 1.89 11.39 11.22
CA THR A 274 1.89 11.33 9.75
C THR A 274 1.60 9.94 9.18
N GLU A 275 1.28 8.97 10.02
CA GLU A 275 1.08 7.56 9.64
C GLU A 275 2.23 6.99 8.79
N CYS A 276 3.47 7.39 9.09
CA CYS A 276 4.66 6.97 8.37
C CYS A 276 5.12 5.54 8.67
N LEU A 277 4.43 4.83 9.56
CA LEU A 277 4.64 3.45 9.98
C LEU A 277 6.02 3.14 10.59
N ALA A 278 6.88 4.14 10.80
CA ALA A 278 8.24 3.94 11.26
C ALA A 278 8.31 3.24 12.62
N CYS A 279 7.47 3.66 13.58
CA CYS A 279 7.44 3.07 14.92
C CYS A 279 6.96 1.61 14.92
N GLU A 280 5.96 1.27 14.11
CA GLU A 280 5.45 -0.10 13.95
C GLU A 280 6.51 -1.01 13.31
N ILE A 281 7.04 -0.61 12.14
CA ILE A 281 8.05 -1.38 11.42
C ILE A 281 9.30 -1.58 12.26
N PHE A 282 9.79 -0.53 12.93
CA PHE A 282 10.93 -0.66 13.83
C PHE A 282 10.66 -1.64 14.98
N CYS A 283 9.51 -1.49 15.64
CA CYS A 283 9.14 -2.35 16.76
C CYS A 283 9.01 -3.82 16.35
N ARG A 284 8.42 -4.08 15.19
CA ARG A 284 8.20 -5.42 14.66
C ARG A 284 9.50 -6.15 14.34
N PHE A 285 10.44 -5.48 13.68
CA PHE A 285 11.64 -6.14 13.16
C PHE A 285 12.85 -6.08 14.11
N HIS A 286 12.89 -5.12 15.00
CA HIS A 286 14.06 -4.89 15.87
C HIS A 286 13.75 -5.09 17.34
N GLU A 287 12.48 -5.20 17.74
CA GLU A 287 12.08 -5.22 19.15
C GLU A 287 11.06 -6.30 19.48
N ARG A 288 9.89 -5.92 19.99
CA ARG A 288 8.90 -6.82 20.61
C ARG A 288 7.58 -6.95 19.85
N ASP A 289 7.48 -6.37 18.67
CA ASP A 289 6.23 -6.31 17.91
C ASP A 289 5.03 -5.81 18.77
N ALA A 290 5.32 -4.82 19.60
CA ALA A 290 4.35 -4.28 20.57
C ALA A 290 3.49 -3.14 20.01
N ILE A 291 3.88 -2.59 18.86
CA ILE A 291 3.19 -1.47 18.21
C ILE A 291 2.51 -1.96 16.93
N SER A 292 1.23 -1.63 16.79
CA SER A 292 0.47 -1.86 15.57
C SER A 292 -0.35 -0.63 15.18
N ILE A 293 -0.47 -0.39 13.88
CA ILE A 293 -1.30 0.70 13.35
C ILE A 293 -2.38 0.07 12.47
N HIS A 294 -3.62 0.15 12.94
CA HIS A 294 -4.78 -0.28 12.17
C HIS A 294 -5.19 0.83 11.20
N LEU A 295 -5.19 0.51 9.91
CA LEU A 295 -5.52 1.40 8.80
C LEU A 295 -6.72 0.80 8.03
N PRO A 296 -7.96 1.09 8.42
CA PRO A 296 -9.13 0.47 7.80
C PRO A 296 -9.30 0.88 6.33
N ILE A 297 -9.84 -0.05 5.56
CA ILE A 297 -10.29 0.17 4.17
C ILE A 297 -11.76 -0.24 4.11
N PRO A 298 -12.70 0.71 4.22
CA PRO A 298 -14.12 0.39 4.31
C PRO A 298 -14.64 -0.35 3.08
N GLY A 299 -15.26 -1.51 3.29
CA GLY A 299 -15.82 -2.36 2.24
C GLY A 299 -14.86 -3.42 1.66
N LEU A 300 -13.54 -3.35 1.97
CA LEU A 300 -12.58 -4.28 1.37
C LEU A 300 -12.69 -5.71 1.94
N ALA A 301 -13.04 -5.84 3.21
CA ALA A 301 -13.19 -7.15 3.84
C ALA A 301 -14.39 -7.90 3.24
N GLU A 302 -15.51 -7.22 3.08
CA GLU A 302 -16.72 -7.74 2.47
C GLU A 302 -16.50 -8.12 1.00
N TYR A 303 -15.84 -7.25 0.24
CA TYR A 303 -15.48 -7.52 -1.15
C TYR A 303 -14.64 -8.79 -1.29
N ARG A 304 -13.60 -8.95 -0.45
CA ARG A 304 -12.74 -10.14 -0.49
C ARG A 304 -13.47 -11.42 -0.07
N ALA A 305 -14.36 -11.33 0.91
CA ALA A 305 -15.18 -12.47 1.33
C ALA A 305 -16.06 -12.97 0.17
N GLY A 306 -16.65 -12.06 -0.62
CA GLY A 306 -17.39 -12.40 -1.83
C GLY A 306 -16.53 -13.11 -2.89
N ILE A 307 -15.31 -12.63 -3.16
CA ILE A 307 -14.39 -13.28 -4.10
C ILE A 307 -14.05 -14.70 -3.65
N VAL A 308 -13.70 -14.87 -2.37
CA VAL A 308 -13.30 -16.19 -1.84
C VAL A 308 -14.45 -17.18 -1.94
N SER A 309 -15.69 -16.79 -1.61
CA SER A 309 -16.89 -17.65 -1.76
C SER A 309 -17.09 -18.11 -3.20
N VAL A 310 -16.98 -17.21 -4.17
CA VAL A 310 -17.14 -17.55 -5.59
C VAL A 310 -16.07 -18.52 -6.06
N MET A 311 -14.82 -18.35 -5.61
CA MET A 311 -13.72 -19.25 -5.96
C MET A 311 -13.91 -20.64 -5.36
N GLU A 312 -14.36 -20.76 -4.11
CA GLU A 312 -14.65 -22.03 -3.45
C GLU A 312 -15.81 -22.77 -4.15
N GLU A 313 -16.89 -22.11 -4.50
CA GLU A 313 -18.00 -22.70 -5.24
C GLU A 313 -17.58 -23.21 -6.63
N SER A 314 -16.71 -22.47 -7.32
CA SER A 314 -16.17 -22.88 -8.63
C SER A 314 -15.32 -24.15 -8.53
N HIS A 315 -14.56 -24.32 -7.46
CA HIS A 315 -13.77 -25.54 -7.22
C HIS A 315 -14.65 -26.76 -6.89
N ILE A 316 -15.73 -26.53 -6.14
CA ILE A 316 -16.66 -27.62 -5.76
C ILE A 316 -17.45 -28.12 -6.96
N ASN A 317 -17.83 -27.21 -7.88
CA ASN A 317 -18.67 -27.54 -9.04
C ASN A 317 -17.89 -28.06 -10.26
N GLY A 318 -16.55 -28.18 -10.18
CA GLY A 318 -15.74 -28.88 -11.20
C GLY A 318 -15.64 -28.16 -12.56
N HIS A 319 -15.92 -26.88 -12.61
CA HIS A 319 -15.83 -26.04 -13.81
C HIS A 319 -14.63 -25.07 -13.68
N LEU A 320 -13.45 -25.58 -13.96
CA LEU A 320 -12.26 -24.80 -14.35
C LEU A 320 -11.47 -25.58 -15.38
#